data_9a2f217382f3bf9d0bb0bf8c2464accb
#
_entry.id   9a2f217382f3bf9d0bb0bf8c2464accb
#
_cell.length_a   1.000
_cell.length_b   1.000
_cell.length_c   1.000
_cell.angle_alpha   90.00
_cell.angle_beta   90.00
_cell.angle_gamma   90.00
#
_symmetry.space_group_name_H-M   'P 1'
#
loop_
_entity.id
_entity.type
_entity.pdbx_description
1 polymer ?
#
loop_
_entity_poly.entity_id
_entity_poly.type
_entity_poly.pdbx_seq_one_letter_code
_entity_poly.pdbx_strand_id
1 'polypeptide(L)'
;EKEWIAPLPITYDPELPGYQNILKMMGDHGSPTLVMSQAIKDATMAHFILQNYKEGSLFLHYNGAYHSNDYEGILWYLQLDRPDLDYGTISTVSQEDVHKLERENVGVADFIICVDSNMTTTY
;
A
#
# COMPACT_ATOMS: atom_id res chain seq x y z
N GLU A 1 -14.45 -11.37 16.29
CA GLU A 1 -13.86 -10.14 15.66
C GLU A 1 -12.33 -10.17 15.66
N LYS A 2 -11.67 -10.75 16.70
CA LYS A 2 -10.20 -10.87 16.74
C LYS A 2 -9.61 -11.77 15.64
N GLU A 3 -10.40 -12.66 15.08
CA GLU A 3 -10.00 -13.56 13.99
C GLU A 3 -9.93 -12.88 12.61
N TRP A 4 -10.35 -11.60 12.52
CA TRP A 4 -10.49 -10.86 11.27
C TRP A 4 -9.44 -9.76 11.11
N ILE A 5 -8.51 -9.67 12.05
CA ILE A 5 -7.41 -8.72 12.04
C ILE A 5 -6.08 -9.43 12.33
N ALA A 6 -4.97 -8.78 11.99
CA ALA A 6 -3.66 -9.26 12.37
C ALA A 6 -3.56 -9.47 13.90
N PRO A 7 -2.78 -10.44 14.37
CA PRO A 7 -2.51 -10.60 15.80
C PRO A 7 -1.98 -9.32 16.44
N LEU A 8 -2.49 -8.98 17.61
CA LEU A 8 -2.07 -7.80 18.36
C LEU A 8 -1.05 -8.18 19.45
N PRO A 9 -0.09 -7.31 19.76
CA PRO A 9 0.16 -6.00 19.14
C PRO A 9 0.83 -6.12 17.76
N ILE A 10 0.51 -5.21 16.84
CA ILE A 10 1.26 -5.09 15.58
C ILE A 10 2.53 -4.28 15.80
N THR A 11 3.56 -4.52 14.98
CA THR A 11 4.68 -3.58 14.82
C THR A 11 4.14 -2.30 14.20
N TYR A 12 4.52 -1.15 14.75
CA TYR A 12 4.05 0.15 14.26
C TYR A 12 5.17 1.16 14.28
N ASP A 13 5.45 1.75 13.12
CA ASP A 13 6.38 2.86 12.97
C ASP A 13 5.61 4.08 12.42
N PRO A 14 5.31 5.08 13.27
CA PRO A 14 4.60 6.28 12.83
C PRO A 14 5.43 7.18 11.91
N GLU A 15 6.76 7.00 11.86
CA GLU A 15 7.67 7.85 11.08
C GLU A 15 7.79 7.40 9.61
N LEU A 16 7.13 6.31 9.23
CA LEU A 16 7.10 5.91 7.82
C LEU A 16 6.59 7.06 6.94
N PRO A 17 7.30 7.39 5.85
CA PRO A 17 6.97 8.52 4.98
C PRO A 17 5.53 8.54 4.51
N GLY A 18 4.95 7.38 4.16
CA GLY A 18 3.55 7.25 3.74
C GLY A 18 2.58 7.68 4.83
N TYR A 19 2.82 7.28 6.08
CA TYR A 19 1.99 7.68 7.22
C TYR A 19 2.11 9.17 7.50
N GLN A 20 3.32 9.73 7.42
CA GLN A 20 3.54 11.16 7.56
C GLN A 20 2.88 11.97 6.43
N ASN A 21 2.88 11.45 5.21
CA ASN A 21 2.19 12.08 4.09
C ASN A 21 0.67 12.09 4.26
N ILE A 22 0.08 11.01 4.78
CA ILE A 22 -1.35 10.97 5.12
C ILE A 22 -1.69 12.07 6.13
N LEU A 23 -0.90 12.24 7.18
CA LEU A 23 -1.12 13.31 8.17
C LEU A 23 -1.05 14.69 7.54
N LYS A 24 -0.06 14.93 6.68
CA LYS A 24 0.09 16.22 5.97
C LYS A 24 -1.09 16.52 5.05
N MET A 25 -1.54 15.52 4.28
CA MET A 25 -2.68 15.68 3.37
C MET A 25 -3.99 15.97 4.10
N MET A 26 -4.18 15.39 5.27
CA MET A 26 -5.39 15.58 6.07
C MET A 26 -5.39 16.89 6.86
N GLY A 27 -4.24 17.58 6.97
CA GLY A 27 -4.12 18.85 7.69
C GLY A 27 -4.75 18.79 9.09
N ASP A 28 -5.67 19.68 9.39
CA ASP A 28 -6.36 19.76 10.70
C ASP A 28 -7.24 18.53 11.01
N HIS A 29 -7.56 17.71 10.01
CA HIS A 29 -8.28 16.45 10.17
C HIS A 29 -7.35 15.25 10.38
N GLY A 30 -6.04 15.43 10.23
CA GLY A 30 -5.03 14.41 10.51
C GLY A 30 -4.96 14.10 12.00
N SER A 31 -4.93 12.83 12.35
CA SER A 31 -4.75 12.40 13.74
C SER A 31 -3.88 11.15 13.81
N PRO A 32 -3.14 10.93 14.91
CA PRO A 32 -2.41 9.68 15.12
C PRO A 32 -3.31 8.45 15.00
N THR A 33 -4.58 8.55 15.41
CA THR A 33 -5.57 7.47 15.31
C THR A 33 -5.87 7.11 13.85
N LEU A 34 -5.86 8.08 12.94
CA LEU A 34 -6.04 7.81 11.51
C LEU A 34 -4.90 6.96 10.96
N VAL A 35 -3.66 7.33 11.29
CA VAL A 35 -2.47 6.58 10.86
C VAL A 35 -2.44 5.18 11.49
N MET A 36 -2.77 5.05 12.76
CA MET A 36 -2.90 3.75 13.43
C MET A 36 -3.99 2.88 12.77
N SER A 37 -5.08 3.50 12.33
CA SER A 37 -6.15 2.80 11.60
C SER A 37 -5.68 2.34 10.22
N GLN A 38 -4.81 3.09 9.57
CA GLN A 38 -4.17 2.66 8.32
C GLN A 38 -3.21 1.49 8.59
N ALA A 39 -2.35 1.63 9.58
CA ALA A 39 -1.36 0.62 9.94
C ALA A 39 -2.00 -0.75 10.27
N ILE A 40 -3.10 -0.77 11.05
CA ILE A 40 -3.79 -2.04 11.35
C ILE A 40 -4.42 -2.68 10.11
N LYS A 41 -4.87 -1.89 9.13
CA LYS A 41 -5.36 -2.42 7.84
C LYS A 41 -4.21 -3.03 7.05
N ASP A 42 -3.08 -2.33 6.93
CA ASP A 42 -1.89 -2.80 6.21
C ASP A 42 -1.35 -4.10 6.82
N ALA A 43 -1.17 -4.13 8.13
CA ALA A 43 -0.76 -5.33 8.86
C ALA A 43 -1.74 -6.49 8.69
N THR A 44 -3.04 -6.21 8.68
CA THR A 44 -4.08 -7.22 8.51
C THR A 44 -4.05 -7.81 7.12
N MET A 45 -3.95 -6.98 6.08
CA MET A 45 -3.82 -7.45 4.70
C MET A 45 -2.56 -8.29 4.52
N ALA A 46 -1.41 -7.82 5.01
CA ALA A 46 -0.15 -8.57 4.95
C ALA A 46 -0.26 -9.93 5.65
N HIS A 47 -0.84 -9.96 6.86
CA HIS A 47 -1.05 -11.19 7.63
C HIS A 47 -1.86 -12.22 6.83
N PHE A 48 -3.00 -11.82 6.25
CA PHE A 48 -3.84 -12.74 5.48
C PHE A 48 -3.26 -13.11 4.13
N ILE A 49 -2.48 -12.24 3.48
CA ILE A 49 -1.69 -12.59 2.30
C ILE A 49 -0.76 -13.75 2.65
N LEU A 50 0.03 -13.63 3.70
CA LEU A 50 0.98 -14.68 4.11
C LEU A 50 0.30 -15.96 4.57
N GLN A 51 -0.85 -15.88 5.23
CA GLN A 51 -1.61 -17.07 5.61
C GLN A 51 -2.16 -17.85 4.40
N ASN A 52 -2.45 -17.18 3.30
CA ASN A 52 -3.02 -17.79 2.10
C ASN A 52 -1.98 -18.05 1.01
N TYR A 53 -0.77 -17.49 1.12
CA TYR A 53 0.33 -17.77 0.21
C TYR A 53 0.77 -19.23 0.33
N LYS A 54 1.04 -19.84 -0.82
CA LYS A 54 1.59 -21.19 -0.91
C LYS A 54 2.92 -21.12 -1.66
N GLU A 55 3.93 -21.74 -1.11
CA GLU A 55 5.25 -21.80 -1.74
C GLU A 55 5.16 -22.36 -3.17
N GLY A 56 5.89 -21.73 -4.09
CA GLY A 56 5.87 -22.06 -5.52
C GLY A 56 4.64 -21.55 -6.27
N SER A 57 3.77 -20.75 -5.63
CA SER A 57 2.62 -20.10 -6.27
C SER A 57 2.82 -18.60 -6.42
N LEU A 58 2.05 -17.99 -7.31
CA LEU A 58 1.88 -16.54 -7.39
C LEU A 58 0.63 -16.15 -6.58
N PHE A 59 0.77 -15.25 -5.62
CA PHE A 59 -0.35 -14.65 -4.92
C PHE A 59 -0.59 -13.23 -5.46
N LEU A 60 -1.78 -12.96 -5.95
CA LEU A 60 -2.16 -11.65 -6.46
C LEU A 60 -3.12 -10.96 -5.49
N HIS A 61 -2.79 -9.74 -5.08
CA HIS A 61 -3.60 -8.91 -4.18
C HIS A 61 -3.93 -7.56 -4.82
N TYR A 62 -5.17 -7.12 -4.68
CA TYR A 62 -5.63 -5.81 -5.13
C TYR A 62 -5.93 -4.93 -3.92
N ASN A 63 -5.41 -3.72 -3.95
CA ASN A 63 -5.60 -2.72 -2.88
C ASN A 63 -5.60 -1.30 -3.44
N GLY A 64 -6.01 -0.34 -2.66
CA GLY A 64 -5.84 1.08 -2.97
C GLY A 64 -4.36 1.49 -2.89
N ALA A 65 -3.94 2.42 -3.74
CA ALA A 65 -2.55 2.81 -3.92
C ALA A 65 -1.82 3.19 -2.61
N TYR A 66 -2.51 3.86 -1.68
CA TYR A 66 -1.95 4.22 -0.36
C TYR A 66 -1.54 3.05 0.53
N HIS A 67 -1.93 1.83 0.17
CA HIS A 67 -1.57 0.62 0.90
C HIS A 67 -0.30 -0.06 0.37
N SER A 68 0.25 0.35 -0.78
CA SER A 68 1.39 -0.33 -1.41
C SER A 68 2.36 0.58 -2.17
N ASN A 69 2.02 1.85 -2.42
CA ASN A 69 2.93 2.78 -3.08
C ASN A 69 4.20 2.99 -2.24
N ASP A 70 5.29 3.29 -2.92
CA ASP A 70 6.61 3.53 -2.33
C ASP A 70 7.14 2.33 -1.52
N TYR A 71 6.61 1.12 -1.78
CA TYR A 71 6.95 -0.12 -1.08
C TYR A 71 6.66 -0.09 0.43
N GLU A 72 5.75 0.78 0.84
CA GLU A 72 5.29 0.93 2.23
C GLU A 72 3.98 0.17 2.47
N GLY A 73 3.33 0.46 3.58
CA GLY A 73 2.04 -0.15 3.94
C GLY A 73 2.13 -1.68 4.00
N ILE A 74 1.36 -2.38 3.17
CA ILE A 74 1.33 -3.85 3.12
C ILE A 74 2.72 -4.42 2.86
N LEU A 75 3.49 -3.82 1.94
CA LEU A 75 4.83 -4.30 1.56
C LEU A 75 5.80 -4.24 2.74
N TRP A 76 5.74 -3.18 3.55
CA TRP A 76 6.57 -3.05 4.73
C TRP A 76 6.33 -4.20 5.72
N TYR A 77 5.06 -4.56 5.99
CA TYR A 77 4.72 -5.69 6.87
C TYR A 77 5.12 -7.04 6.27
N LEU A 78 4.90 -7.24 4.96
CA LEU A 78 5.31 -8.45 4.27
C LEU A 78 6.82 -8.67 4.34
N GLN A 79 7.60 -7.62 4.13
CA GLN A 79 9.06 -7.67 4.19
C GLN A 79 9.59 -7.88 5.61
N LEU A 80 8.88 -7.37 6.64
CA LEU A 80 9.22 -7.67 8.03
C LEU A 80 9.07 -9.15 8.36
N ASP A 81 7.97 -9.76 7.93
CA ASP A 81 7.63 -11.13 8.28
C ASP A 81 8.30 -12.17 7.38
N ARG A 82 8.42 -11.88 6.08
CA ARG A 82 8.99 -12.79 5.08
C ARG A 82 9.91 -12.05 4.10
N PRO A 83 11.09 -11.60 4.57
CA PRO A 83 12.09 -10.94 3.73
C PRO A 83 12.72 -11.86 2.67
N ASP A 84 12.44 -13.13 2.74
CA ASP A 84 12.92 -14.18 1.83
C ASP A 84 12.07 -14.35 0.56
N LEU A 85 10.88 -13.70 0.50
CA LEU A 85 10.00 -13.79 -0.65
C LEU A 85 10.26 -12.65 -1.65
N ASP A 86 10.01 -12.93 -2.92
CA ASP A 86 10.00 -11.92 -3.97
C ASP A 86 8.65 -11.22 -4.03
N TYR A 87 8.69 -9.91 -4.05
CA TYR A 87 7.51 -9.03 -4.13
C TYR A 87 7.60 -8.17 -5.38
N GLY A 88 6.48 -8.03 -6.06
CA GLY A 88 6.34 -7.10 -7.18
C GLY A 88 5.11 -6.24 -7.01
N THR A 89 5.21 -4.97 -7.39
CA THR A 89 4.13 -3.99 -7.26
C THR A 89 3.73 -3.42 -8.61
N ILE A 90 2.42 -3.19 -8.76
CA ILE A 90 1.85 -2.51 -9.93
C ILE A 90 0.97 -1.39 -9.39
N SER A 91 1.26 -0.14 -9.77
CA SER A 91 0.43 1.01 -9.43
C SER A 91 -0.21 1.60 -10.68
N THR A 92 -1.46 2.03 -10.54
CA THR A 92 -2.16 2.77 -11.59
C THR A 92 -2.16 4.25 -11.23
N VAL A 93 -1.68 5.10 -12.14
CA VAL A 93 -1.63 6.55 -11.98
C VAL A 93 -2.45 7.22 -13.08
N SER A 94 -3.12 8.31 -12.72
CA SER A 94 -3.92 9.11 -13.66
C SER A 94 -3.16 10.37 -14.03
N GLN A 95 -2.90 10.60 -15.31
CA GLN A 95 -2.17 11.75 -15.82
C GLN A 95 -2.63 12.12 -17.23
N GLU A 96 -2.34 13.33 -17.71
CA GLU A 96 -2.79 13.81 -19.02
C GLU A 96 -2.03 13.13 -20.17
N ASP A 97 -0.70 13.05 -20.08
CA ASP A 97 0.14 12.39 -21.10
C ASP A 97 0.49 10.96 -20.67
N VAL A 98 -0.27 9.99 -21.17
CA VAL A 98 -0.06 8.57 -20.86
C VAL A 98 1.22 7.97 -21.48
N HIS A 99 1.88 8.70 -22.41
CA HIS A 99 3.09 8.23 -23.08
C HIS A 99 4.38 8.64 -22.36
N LYS A 100 4.28 9.56 -21.39
CA LYS A 100 5.42 10.05 -20.64
C LYS A 100 5.10 10.10 -19.16
N LEU A 101 5.65 9.16 -18.41
CA LEU A 101 5.45 9.11 -16.95
C LEU A 101 5.88 10.42 -16.27
N GLU A 102 4.99 11.02 -15.51
CA GLU A 102 5.26 12.20 -14.70
C GLU A 102 6.29 11.91 -13.63
N ARG A 103 7.14 12.90 -13.35
CA ARG A 103 8.29 12.74 -12.45
C ARG A 103 7.91 12.29 -11.05
N GLU A 104 6.79 12.74 -10.56
CA GLU A 104 6.27 12.39 -9.24
C GLU A 104 5.84 10.92 -9.11
N ASN A 105 5.52 10.29 -10.24
CA ASN A 105 5.10 8.88 -10.29
C ASN A 105 6.27 7.91 -10.48
N VAL A 106 7.48 8.42 -10.73
CA VAL A 106 8.66 7.58 -10.95
C VAL A 106 9.08 6.91 -9.64
N GLY A 107 9.12 5.58 -9.65
CA GLY A 107 9.61 4.80 -8.52
C GLY A 107 8.57 4.45 -7.45
N VAL A 108 7.30 4.85 -7.62
CA VAL A 108 6.21 4.50 -6.67
C VAL A 108 5.88 3.00 -6.67
N ALA A 109 6.25 2.28 -7.72
CA ALA A 109 6.05 0.83 -7.88
C ALA A 109 7.04 0.26 -8.90
N ASP A 110 7.14 -1.08 -8.99
CA ASP A 110 7.96 -1.76 -9.99
C ASP A 110 7.40 -1.57 -11.41
N PHE A 111 6.07 -1.57 -11.53
CA PHE A 111 5.36 -1.33 -12.78
C PHE A 111 4.30 -0.25 -12.56
N ILE A 112 4.19 0.65 -13.54
CA ILE A 112 3.24 1.77 -13.48
C ILE A 112 2.36 1.72 -14.71
N ILE A 113 1.05 1.71 -14.49
CA ILE A 113 0.04 1.80 -15.54
C ILE A 113 -0.47 3.24 -15.55
N CYS A 114 -0.15 3.98 -16.63
CA CYS A 114 -0.68 5.32 -16.84
C CYS A 114 -2.04 5.23 -17.49
N VAL A 115 -3.04 5.87 -16.89
CA VAL A 115 -4.37 6.04 -17.47
C VAL A 115 -4.65 7.52 -17.72
N ASP A 116 -5.40 7.80 -18.79
CA ASP A 116 -5.77 9.18 -19.15
C ASP A 116 -6.68 9.78 -18.05
N SER A 117 -6.29 10.93 -17.53
CA SER A 117 -7.05 11.64 -16.49
C SER A 117 -8.45 12.10 -16.94
N ASN A 118 -8.69 12.13 -18.26
CA ASN A 118 -10.01 12.43 -18.84
C ASN A 118 -10.93 11.20 -18.94
N MET A 119 -10.47 10.01 -18.54
CA MET A 119 -11.32 8.82 -18.52
C MET A 119 -12.46 8.99 -17.51
N THR A 120 -13.64 8.52 -17.90
CA THR A 120 -14.80 8.50 -17.00
C THR A 120 -14.53 7.58 -15.82
N THR A 121 -14.66 8.12 -14.62
CA THR A 121 -14.62 7.34 -13.37
C THR A 121 -16.03 6.87 -12.99
N THR A 122 -16.12 5.78 -12.28
CA THR A 122 -17.39 5.17 -11.86
C THR A 122 -17.94 5.72 -10.54
N TYR A 123 -17.26 6.71 -9.95
CA TYR A 123 -17.66 7.38 -8.70
C TYR A 123 -17.25 8.84 -8.72
#